data_bdc9f4ab5d798b8092b59cabe6345083
#
_entry.id   bdc9f4ab5d798b8092b59cabe6345083
#
_cell.length_a   1.000
_cell.length_b   1.000
_cell.length_c   1.000
_cell.angle_alpha   90.00
_cell.angle_beta   90.00
_cell.angle_gamma   90.00
#
_symmetry.space_group_name_H-M   'P 1'
#
loop_
_entity.id
_entity.type
_entity.pdbx_description
1 polymer ?
#
loop_
_entity_poly.entity_id
_entity_poly.type
_entity_poly.pdbx_seq_one_letter_code
_entity_poly.pdbx_strand_id
1 'polypeptide(L)'
;MNNKYLAIAIAGLPLATGAVLLAERGGLFAWAGIIIGIVLQIKILARPSIADVKISVLALTAFAAAWIVTHLSIILIWESGEIAELHVETSTGVNTIRVWVLDFDGDTVIFYDAEPEDAAILRGDPQISVTRENTEIEYSRIEVISTEAAPDEAVNRIYQGWSEKYGNRTLATPVYPLMFGRSRTKESFIITLTH
;
A
#
# COMPACT_ATOMS: atom_id res chain seq x y z
N MET A 1 -14.98 37.18 -6.54
CA MET A 1 -15.40 35.77 -6.70
C MET A 1 -16.39 35.47 -5.59
N ASN A 2 -17.56 34.90 -5.90
CA ASN A 2 -18.60 34.68 -4.89
C ASN A 2 -18.12 33.57 -3.95
N ASN A 3 -18.06 33.82 -2.64
CA ASN A 3 -17.57 32.88 -1.61
C ASN A 3 -18.26 31.50 -1.68
N LYS A 4 -19.51 31.46 -2.17
CA LYS A 4 -20.25 30.20 -2.38
C LYS A 4 -19.54 29.28 -3.40
N TYR A 5 -19.14 29.82 -4.54
CA TYR A 5 -18.46 29.02 -5.58
C TYR A 5 -17.09 28.52 -5.12
N LEU A 6 -16.38 29.37 -4.37
CA LEU A 6 -15.10 28.95 -3.77
C LEU A 6 -15.31 27.83 -2.76
N ALA A 7 -16.31 27.90 -1.89
CA ALA A 7 -16.64 26.86 -0.94
C ALA A 7 -17.01 25.53 -1.64
N ILE A 8 -17.81 25.58 -2.71
CA ILE A 8 -18.18 24.41 -3.52
C ILE A 8 -16.93 23.78 -4.15
N ALA A 9 -16.05 24.60 -4.72
CA ALA A 9 -14.81 24.10 -5.33
C ALA A 9 -13.92 23.40 -4.31
N ILE A 10 -13.69 24.01 -3.13
CA ILE A 10 -12.89 23.40 -2.05
C ILE A 10 -13.54 22.11 -1.53
N ALA A 11 -14.86 22.09 -1.32
CA ALA A 11 -15.60 20.90 -0.89
C ALA A 11 -15.59 19.79 -1.97
N GLY A 12 -15.41 20.15 -3.23
CA GLY A 12 -15.24 19.21 -4.34
C GLY A 12 -13.91 18.43 -4.32
N LEU A 13 -12.86 18.97 -3.70
CA LEU A 13 -11.55 18.31 -3.67
C LEU A 13 -11.56 16.97 -2.94
N PRO A 14 -12.08 16.85 -1.70
CA PRO A 14 -12.20 15.54 -1.06
C PRO A 14 -13.05 14.55 -1.87
N LEU A 15 -14.14 15.04 -2.48
CA LEU A 15 -15.00 14.20 -3.33
C LEU A 15 -14.25 13.67 -4.54
N ALA A 16 -13.55 14.53 -5.27
CA ALA A 16 -12.78 14.14 -6.45
C ALA A 16 -11.65 13.16 -6.06
N THR A 17 -10.90 13.48 -4.99
CA THR A 17 -9.85 12.60 -4.47
C THR A 17 -10.41 11.23 -4.07
N GLY A 18 -11.53 11.21 -3.32
CA GLY A 18 -12.17 9.98 -2.93
C GLY A 18 -12.66 9.16 -4.12
N ALA A 19 -13.22 9.79 -5.15
CA ALA A 19 -13.68 9.12 -6.37
C ALA A 19 -12.51 8.48 -7.16
N VAL A 20 -11.40 9.20 -7.30
CA VAL A 20 -10.18 8.66 -7.94
C VAL A 20 -9.62 7.48 -7.15
N LEU A 21 -9.46 7.63 -5.82
CA LEU A 21 -8.98 6.56 -4.96
C LEU A 21 -9.90 5.34 -5.01
N LEU A 22 -11.23 5.54 -5.05
CA LEU A 22 -12.20 4.44 -5.13
C LEU A 22 -12.10 3.69 -6.47
N ALA A 23 -11.85 4.41 -7.55
CA ALA A 23 -11.66 3.81 -8.88
C ALA A 23 -10.37 2.99 -8.97
N GLU A 24 -9.29 3.47 -8.38
CA GLU A 24 -7.96 2.85 -8.47
C GLU A 24 -7.74 1.76 -7.41
N ARG A 25 -8.12 2.01 -6.16
CA ARG A 25 -7.69 1.18 -5.03
C ARG A 25 -8.79 0.85 -4.03
N GLY A 26 -9.77 1.73 -3.83
CA GLY A 26 -10.76 1.63 -2.76
C GLY A 26 -10.22 2.15 -1.41
N GLY A 27 -10.59 1.48 -0.32
CA GLY A 27 -10.16 1.81 1.04
C GLY A 27 -11.03 2.84 1.77
N LEU A 28 -10.82 2.95 3.09
CA LEU A 28 -11.63 3.85 3.93
C LEU A 28 -11.45 5.32 3.59
N PHE A 29 -10.24 5.75 3.23
CA PHE A 29 -10.00 7.15 2.83
C PHE A 29 -10.71 7.53 1.54
N ALA A 30 -10.92 6.60 0.60
CA ALA A 30 -11.72 6.85 -0.59
C ALA A 30 -13.16 7.19 -0.20
N TRP A 31 -13.79 6.36 0.63
CA TRP A 31 -15.16 6.60 1.12
C TRP A 31 -15.25 7.84 1.99
N ALA A 32 -14.30 8.08 2.88
CA ALA A 32 -14.27 9.29 3.71
C ALA A 32 -14.23 10.57 2.85
N GLY A 33 -13.39 10.60 1.81
CA GLY A 33 -13.33 11.73 0.87
C GLY A 33 -14.66 11.98 0.17
N ILE A 34 -15.32 10.92 -0.33
CA ILE A 34 -16.64 11.01 -0.98
C ILE A 34 -17.68 11.54 -0.01
N ILE A 35 -17.80 10.97 1.19
CA ILE A 35 -18.80 11.34 2.18
C ILE A 35 -18.60 12.80 2.62
N ILE A 36 -17.38 13.18 2.98
CA ILE A 36 -17.04 14.56 3.38
C ILE A 36 -17.43 15.54 2.26
N GLY A 37 -17.02 15.26 1.03
CA GLY A 37 -17.30 16.12 -0.12
C GLY A 37 -18.80 16.28 -0.38
N ILE A 38 -19.55 15.18 -0.38
CA ILE A 38 -21.01 15.19 -0.58
C ILE A 38 -21.72 15.98 0.54
N VAL A 39 -21.40 15.70 1.80
CA VAL A 39 -22.03 16.37 2.97
C VAL A 39 -21.77 17.88 2.93
N LEU A 40 -20.54 18.29 2.64
CA LEU A 40 -20.21 19.71 2.52
C LEU A 40 -20.96 20.39 1.37
N GLN A 41 -21.03 19.76 0.21
CA GLN A 41 -21.73 20.31 -0.94
C GLN A 41 -23.24 20.44 -0.69
N ILE A 42 -23.89 19.41 -0.13
CA ILE A 42 -25.30 19.46 0.23
C ILE A 42 -25.55 20.62 1.21
N LYS A 43 -24.71 20.77 2.26
CA LYS A 43 -24.83 21.85 3.22
C LYS A 43 -24.74 23.24 2.56
N ILE A 44 -23.73 23.46 1.72
CA ILE A 44 -23.51 24.74 1.03
C ILE A 44 -24.64 25.07 0.07
N LEU A 45 -25.20 24.06 -0.62
CA LEU A 45 -26.31 24.25 -1.55
C LEU A 45 -27.61 24.56 -0.82
N ALA A 46 -27.89 23.84 0.28
CA ALA A 46 -29.14 23.99 1.04
C ALA A 46 -29.19 25.30 1.84
N ARG A 47 -28.10 25.69 2.49
CA ARG A 47 -28.03 26.88 3.36
C ARG A 47 -26.66 27.54 3.27
N PRO A 48 -26.40 28.34 2.21
CA PRO A 48 -25.12 29.00 2.04
C PRO A 48 -24.82 29.98 3.18
N SER A 49 -23.60 29.90 3.71
CA SER A 49 -23.09 30.72 4.81
C SER A 49 -21.70 31.30 4.47
N ILE A 50 -21.37 32.47 5.02
CA ILE A 50 -20.02 33.04 4.90
C ILE A 50 -18.96 32.12 5.53
N ALA A 51 -19.35 31.33 6.54
CA ALA A 51 -18.47 30.38 7.21
C ALA A 51 -18.13 29.13 6.37
N ASP A 52 -18.87 28.86 5.28
CA ASP A 52 -18.72 27.60 4.51
C ASP A 52 -17.32 27.42 3.91
N VAL A 53 -16.67 28.52 3.49
CA VAL A 53 -15.26 28.46 3.02
C VAL A 53 -14.35 27.95 4.13
N LYS A 54 -14.47 28.53 5.34
CA LYS A 54 -13.63 28.12 6.49
C LYS A 54 -13.86 26.66 6.87
N ILE A 55 -15.14 26.24 6.90
CA ILE A 55 -15.51 24.83 7.23
C ILE A 55 -14.95 23.88 6.16
N SER A 56 -15.08 24.23 4.88
CA SER A 56 -14.55 23.39 3.78
C SER A 56 -13.03 23.29 3.82
N VAL A 57 -12.33 24.39 4.08
CA VAL A 57 -10.87 24.39 4.24
C VAL A 57 -10.46 23.54 5.45
N LEU A 58 -11.13 23.71 6.60
CA LEU A 58 -10.83 22.92 7.79
C LEU A 58 -11.05 21.41 7.55
N ALA A 59 -12.15 21.05 6.92
CA ALA A 59 -12.46 19.63 6.61
C ALA A 59 -11.44 19.04 5.63
N LEU A 60 -11.05 19.79 4.58
CA LEU A 60 -10.02 19.35 3.64
C LEU A 60 -8.68 19.17 4.35
N THR A 61 -8.28 20.14 5.18
CA THR A 61 -7.02 20.08 5.94
C THR A 61 -7.02 18.89 6.90
N ALA A 62 -8.11 18.67 7.63
CA ALA A 62 -8.23 17.53 8.55
C ALA A 62 -8.18 16.19 7.80
N PHE A 63 -8.86 16.08 6.65
CA PHE A 63 -8.81 14.90 5.80
C PHE A 63 -7.40 14.62 5.29
N ALA A 64 -6.71 15.64 4.75
CA ALA A 64 -5.34 15.53 4.25
C ALA A 64 -4.35 15.18 5.38
N ALA A 65 -4.47 15.83 6.54
CA ALA A 65 -3.64 15.55 7.71
C ALA A 65 -3.85 14.11 8.19
N ALA A 66 -5.09 13.65 8.32
CA ALA A 66 -5.39 12.27 8.71
C ALA A 66 -4.80 11.26 7.73
N TRP A 67 -4.93 11.53 6.43
CA TRP A 67 -4.36 10.70 5.37
C TRP A 67 -2.83 10.61 5.49
N ILE A 68 -2.14 11.75 5.60
CA ILE A 68 -0.68 11.83 5.70
C ILE A 68 -0.20 11.13 6.98
N VAL A 69 -0.79 11.45 8.14
CA VAL A 69 -0.38 10.89 9.43
C VAL A 69 -0.56 9.36 9.42
N THR A 70 -1.70 8.86 8.93
CA THR A 70 -1.93 7.42 8.85
C THR A 70 -0.92 6.74 7.93
N HIS A 71 -0.67 7.33 6.74
CA HIS A 71 0.28 6.79 5.78
C HIS A 71 1.70 6.71 6.35
N LEU A 72 2.19 7.82 6.92
CA LEU A 72 3.51 7.87 7.54
C LEU A 72 3.62 6.92 8.75
N SER A 73 2.57 6.81 9.57
CA SER A 73 2.59 5.90 10.72
C SER A 73 2.72 4.44 10.27
N ILE A 74 2.01 4.03 9.22
CA ILE A 74 2.09 2.67 8.70
C ILE A 74 3.48 2.41 8.09
N ILE A 75 4.03 3.37 7.33
CA ILE A 75 5.38 3.27 6.78
C ILE A 75 6.42 3.13 7.90
N LEU A 76 6.34 3.95 8.96
CA LEU A 76 7.27 3.88 10.08
C LEU A 76 7.19 2.54 10.83
N ILE A 77 5.97 1.99 10.98
CA ILE A 77 5.78 0.66 11.56
C ILE A 77 6.43 -0.40 10.66
N TRP A 78 6.20 -0.33 9.36
CA TRP A 78 6.80 -1.22 8.37
C TRP A 78 8.33 -1.16 8.39
N GLU A 79 8.89 0.06 8.29
CA GLU A 79 10.34 0.31 8.27
C GLU A 79 11.03 -0.03 9.60
N SER A 80 10.30 -0.16 10.70
CA SER A 80 10.86 -0.58 11.99
C SER A 80 11.12 -2.09 12.08
N GLY A 81 10.68 -2.86 11.09
CA GLY A 81 10.99 -4.28 10.95
C GLY A 81 12.36 -4.51 10.31
N GLU A 82 12.75 -5.77 10.22
CA GLU A 82 13.91 -6.16 9.43
C GLU A 82 13.56 -6.08 7.94
N ILE A 83 14.32 -5.30 7.19
CA ILE A 83 14.09 -5.04 5.78
C ILE A 83 15.30 -5.49 4.96
N ALA A 84 15.01 -6.15 3.85
CA ALA A 84 15.97 -6.41 2.79
C ALA A 84 15.60 -5.63 1.52
N GLU A 85 16.53 -5.49 0.61
CA GLU A 85 16.31 -4.94 -0.71
C GLU A 85 16.23 -6.10 -1.71
N LEU A 86 15.07 -6.23 -2.34
CA LEU A 86 14.83 -7.13 -3.46
C LEU A 86 15.16 -6.39 -4.76
N HIS A 87 16.07 -6.90 -5.53
CA HIS A 87 16.44 -6.37 -6.84
C HIS A 87 15.88 -7.30 -7.92
N VAL A 88 15.05 -6.75 -8.79
CA VAL A 88 14.46 -7.48 -9.93
C VAL A 88 14.99 -6.85 -11.21
N GLU A 89 15.68 -7.62 -12.04
CA GLU A 89 16.15 -7.14 -13.34
C GLU A 89 14.98 -7.00 -14.32
N THR A 90 14.85 -5.81 -14.89
CA THR A 90 13.82 -5.47 -15.88
C THR A 90 14.47 -5.09 -17.20
N SER A 91 13.69 -4.99 -18.27
CA SER A 91 14.16 -4.53 -19.58
C SER A 91 14.73 -3.09 -19.55
N THR A 92 14.34 -2.30 -18.55
CA THR A 92 14.73 -0.88 -18.38
C THR A 92 15.80 -0.65 -17.34
N GLY A 93 16.20 -1.68 -16.58
CA GLY A 93 17.20 -1.63 -15.52
C GLY A 93 16.82 -2.52 -14.34
N VAL A 94 17.38 -2.24 -13.18
CA VAL A 94 17.11 -2.97 -11.93
C VAL A 94 16.07 -2.21 -11.12
N ASN A 95 14.95 -2.87 -10.81
CA ASN A 95 13.96 -2.35 -9.87
C ASN A 95 14.33 -2.81 -8.45
N THR A 96 14.53 -1.87 -7.53
CA THR A 96 14.91 -2.15 -6.14
C THR A 96 13.74 -1.86 -5.22
N ILE A 97 13.32 -2.88 -4.47
CA ILE A 97 12.14 -2.83 -3.61
C ILE A 97 12.54 -3.25 -2.19
N ARG A 98 12.06 -2.50 -1.20
CA ARG A 98 12.25 -2.85 0.21
C ARG A 98 11.16 -3.84 0.64
N VAL A 99 11.58 -4.98 1.17
CA VAL A 99 10.71 -6.11 1.53
C VAL A 99 11.01 -6.62 2.93
N TRP A 100 10.01 -7.21 3.57
CA TRP A 100 10.24 -8.01 4.75
C TRP A 100 10.72 -9.40 4.37
N VAL A 101 11.64 -9.93 5.17
CA VAL A 101 12.17 -11.27 4.98
C VAL A 101 11.81 -12.18 6.15
N LEU A 102 11.51 -13.44 5.85
CA LEU A 102 11.29 -14.48 6.82
C LEU A 102 12.28 -15.60 6.57
N ASP A 103 13.09 -15.92 7.57
CA ASP A 103 13.95 -17.12 7.52
C ASP A 103 13.14 -18.30 8.04
N PHE A 104 12.96 -19.32 7.22
CA PHE A 104 12.06 -20.41 7.49
C PHE A 104 12.64 -21.75 6.97
N ASP A 105 12.86 -22.71 7.86
CA ASP A 105 13.43 -24.04 7.56
C ASP A 105 14.76 -23.98 6.78
N GLY A 106 15.56 -22.91 6.96
CA GLY A 106 16.83 -22.70 6.26
C GLY A 106 16.71 -21.90 4.96
N ASP A 107 15.52 -21.58 4.53
CA ASP A 107 15.23 -20.73 3.37
C ASP A 107 14.93 -19.29 3.76
N THR A 108 15.15 -18.35 2.86
CA THR A 108 14.68 -16.98 3.01
C THR A 108 13.42 -16.79 2.16
N VAL A 109 12.32 -16.40 2.81
CA VAL A 109 11.01 -16.21 2.16
C VAL A 109 10.64 -14.74 2.14
N ILE A 110 10.23 -14.26 0.97
CA ILE A 110 9.81 -12.88 0.70
C ILE A 110 8.38 -12.92 0.14
N PHE A 111 7.55 -11.97 0.59
CA PHE A 111 6.27 -11.72 -0.01
C PHE A 111 6.32 -10.37 -0.74
N TYR A 112 5.94 -10.36 -2.02
CA TYR A 112 6.03 -9.19 -2.87
C TYR A 112 4.74 -8.94 -3.65
N ASP A 113 4.17 -7.75 -3.50
CA ASP A 113 3.05 -7.25 -4.31
C ASP A 113 3.60 -6.54 -5.55
N ALA A 114 3.73 -7.28 -6.64
CA ALA A 114 4.35 -6.84 -7.88
C ALA A 114 3.41 -5.97 -8.73
N GLU A 115 3.93 -4.91 -9.30
CA GLU A 115 3.27 -4.18 -10.39
C GLU A 115 3.22 -5.07 -11.65
N PRO A 116 2.34 -4.80 -12.64
CA PRO A 116 2.15 -5.69 -13.80
C PRO A 116 3.43 -6.01 -14.57
N GLU A 117 4.36 -5.07 -14.67
CA GLU A 117 5.65 -5.27 -15.34
C GLU A 117 6.52 -6.27 -14.59
N ASP A 118 6.70 -6.06 -13.29
CA ASP A 118 7.45 -6.98 -12.43
C ASP A 118 6.78 -8.35 -12.35
N ALA A 119 5.44 -8.38 -12.27
CA ALA A 119 4.66 -9.63 -12.27
C ALA A 119 4.89 -10.47 -13.54
N ALA A 120 5.00 -9.83 -14.70
CA ALA A 120 5.30 -10.52 -15.94
C ALA A 120 6.70 -11.16 -15.93
N ILE A 121 7.70 -10.47 -15.35
CA ILE A 121 9.07 -10.98 -15.18
C ILE A 121 9.08 -12.13 -14.18
N LEU A 122 8.42 -11.97 -13.04
CA LEU A 122 8.37 -12.98 -11.98
C LEU A 122 7.72 -14.30 -12.41
N ARG A 123 6.82 -14.28 -13.41
CA ARG A 123 6.23 -15.50 -13.99
C ARG A 123 7.15 -16.22 -14.98
N GLY A 124 8.17 -15.55 -15.46
CA GLY A 124 9.12 -16.07 -16.44
C GLY A 124 10.34 -16.72 -15.80
N ASP A 125 11.51 -16.23 -16.17
CA ASP A 125 12.81 -16.62 -15.60
C ASP A 125 13.44 -15.38 -14.94
N PRO A 126 13.01 -15.05 -13.72
CA PRO A 126 13.41 -13.80 -13.08
C PRO A 126 14.88 -13.83 -12.66
N GLN A 127 15.61 -12.79 -13.03
CA GLN A 127 16.90 -12.52 -12.44
C GLN A 127 16.68 -11.66 -11.19
N ILE A 128 16.88 -12.26 -10.02
CA ILE A 128 16.63 -11.65 -8.73
C ILE A 128 17.89 -11.74 -7.88
N SER A 129 18.21 -10.65 -7.17
CA SER A 129 19.13 -10.70 -6.04
C SER A 129 18.51 -10.03 -4.82
N VAL A 130 18.97 -10.40 -3.63
CA VAL A 130 18.48 -9.87 -2.36
C VAL A 130 19.65 -9.39 -1.54
N THR A 131 19.59 -8.12 -1.11
CA THR A 131 20.59 -7.53 -0.21
C THR A 131 19.98 -7.35 1.18
N ARG A 132 20.63 -7.89 2.20
CA ARG A 132 20.26 -7.79 3.62
C ARG A 132 21.44 -7.23 4.40
N GLU A 133 21.24 -6.16 5.17
CA GLU A 133 22.30 -5.49 5.93
C GLU A 133 23.53 -5.15 5.06
N ASN A 134 23.30 -4.66 3.84
CA ASN A 134 24.31 -4.34 2.82
C ASN A 134 25.15 -5.55 2.32
N THR A 135 24.68 -6.76 2.56
CA THR A 135 25.29 -7.98 2.05
C THR A 135 24.33 -8.71 1.14
N GLU A 136 24.78 -9.07 -0.04
CA GLU A 136 23.99 -9.89 -0.96
C GLU A 136 23.83 -11.30 -0.38
N ILE A 137 22.61 -11.81 -0.39
CA ILE A 137 22.27 -13.16 0.07
C ILE A 137 22.64 -14.13 -1.05
N GLU A 138 23.55 -15.06 -0.77
CA GLU A 138 23.83 -16.17 -1.68
C GLU A 138 22.76 -17.25 -1.53
N TYR A 139 22.23 -17.74 -2.65
CA TYR A 139 21.29 -18.83 -2.70
C TYR A 139 21.61 -19.80 -3.85
N SER A 140 21.28 -21.07 -3.64
CA SER A 140 21.49 -22.11 -4.64
C SER A 140 20.29 -22.27 -5.60
N ARG A 141 19.10 -21.88 -5.13
CA ARG A 141 17.84 -21.99 -5.87
C ARG A 141 16.90 -20.86 -5.53
N ILE A 142 16.17 -20.41 -6.54
CA ILE A 142 15.02 -19.50 -6.38
C ILE A 142 13.74 -20.21 -6.83
N GLU A 143 12.70 -20.03 -6.08
CA GLU A 143 11.33 -20.43 -6.44
C GLU A 143 10.39 -19.23 -6.30
N VAL A 144 9.65 -18.94 -7.37
CA VAL A 144 8.69 -17.84 -7.40
C VAL A 144 7.32 -18.42 -7.69
N ILE A 145 6.38 -18.18 -6.78
CA ILE A 145 5.01 -18.70 -6.89
C ILE A 145 4.02 -17.54 -6.68
N SER A 146 3.00 -17.42 -7.52
CA SER A 146 1.92 -16.48 -7.23
C SER A 146 1.13 -16.98 -6.01
N THR A 147 0.65 -16.06 -5.17
CA THR A 147 -0.14 -16.44 -3.98
C THR A 147 -1.45 -17.13 -4.34
N GLU A 148 -1.99 -16.88 -5.55
CA GLU A 148 -3.18 -17.55 -6.05
C GLU A 148 -2.93 -19.03 -6.40
N ALA A 149 -1.68 -19.36 -6.77
CA ALA A 149 -1.26 -20.73 -7.10
C ALA A 149 -0.67 -21.48 -5.89
N ALA A 150 -0.30 -20.75 -4.83
CA ALA A 150 0.28 -21.35 -3.63
C ALA A 150 -0.81 -22.07 -2.80
N PRO A 151 -0.49 -23.24 -2.18
CA PRO A 151 -1.39 -23.87 -1.23
C PRO A 151 -1.72 -22.93 -0.06
N ASP A 152 -2.99 -22.88 0.36
CA ASP A 152 -3.43 -22.05 1.49
C ASP A 152 -2.62 -22.32 2.77
N GLU A 153 -2.22 -23.57 2.99
CA GLU A 153 -1.40 -23.95 4.13
C GLU A 153 -0.02 -23.28 4.11
N ALA A 154 0.63 -23.20 2.95
CA ALA A 154 1.92 -22.52 2.78
C ALA A 154 1.79 -21.02 3.04
N VAL A 155 0.76 -20.38 2.49
CA VAL A 155 0.48 -18.97 2.73
C VAL A 155 0.24 -18.69 4.21
N ASN A 156 -0.58 -19.52 4.88
CA ASN A 156 -0.88 -19.39 6.31
C ASN A 156 0.37 -19.57 7.18
N ARG A 157 1.26 -20.51 6.86
CA ARG A 157 2.54 -20.69 7.57
C ARG A 157 3.44 -19.45 7.46
N ILE A 158 3.50 -18.83 6.29
CA ILE A 158 4.26 -17.59 6.09
C ILE A 158 3.68 -16.46 6.94
N TYR A 159 2.36 -16.27 6.95
CA TYR A 159 1.71 -15.27 7.80
C TYR A 159 1.93 -15.52 9.29
N GLN A 160 1.91 -16.78 9.74
CA GLN A 160 2.23 -17.14 11.11
C GLN A 160 3.70 -16.80 11.44
N GLY A 161 4.65 -17.19 10.61
CA GLY A 161 6.06 -16.88 10.78
C GLY A 161 6.33 -15.37 10.84
N TRP A 162 5.66 -14.59 10.00
CA TRP A 162 5.72 -13.12 10.09
C TRP A 162 5.15 -12.59 11.40
N SER A 163 4.00 -13.14 11.85
CA SER A 163 3.41 -12.73 13.13
C SER A 163 4.34 -13.02 14.30
N GLU A 164 5.06 -14.13 14.26
CA GLU A 164 6.05 -14.50 15.27
C GLU A 164 7.29 -13.59 15.21
N LYS A 165 7.84 -13.35 14.01
CA LYS A 165 9.06 -12.53 13.81
C LYS A 165 8.81 -11.04 14.05
N TYR A 166 7.75 -10.49 13.50
CA TYR A 166 7.48 -9.04 13.49
C TYR A 166 6.44 -8.61 14.53
N GLY A 167 5.71 -9.54 15.15
CA GLY A 167 4.73 -9.26 16.18
C GLY A 167 3.66 -8.27 15.72
N ASN A 168 3.39 -7.23 16.54
CA ASN A 168 2.37 -6.23 16.22
C ASN A 168 2.62 -5.41 14.95
N ARG A 169 3.85 -5.42 14.40
CA ARG A 169 4.17 -4.73 13.14
C ARG A 169 3.44 -5.33 11.94
N THR A 170 3.10 -6.62 12.01
CA THR A 170 2.30 -7.30 10.98
C THR A 170 0.91 -6.68 10.79
N LEU A 171 0.41 -5.94 11.77
CA LEU A 171 -0.84 -5.18 11.65
C LEU A 171 -0.78 -4.12 10.53
N ALA A 172 0.40 -3.64 10.15
CA ALA A 172 0.56 -2.73 9.03
C ALA A 172 0.05 -3.36 7.72
N THR A 173 0.25 -4.67 7.54
CA THR A 173 -0.14 -5.41 6.33
C THR A 173 -1.65 -5.39 6.05
N PRO A 174 -2.56 -5.75 6.99
CA PRO A 174 -4.00 -5.63 6.76
C PRO A 174 -4.52 -4.19 6.89
N VAL A 175 -3.88 -3.34 7.71
CA VAL A 175 -4.35 -1.97 7.94
C VAL A 175 -4.12 -1.09 6.72
N TYR A 176 -2.97 -1.23 6.04
CA TYR A 176 -2.68 -0.43 4.86
C TYR A 176 -3.76 -0.58 3.77
N PRO A 177 -4.10 -1.80 3.29
CA PRO A 177 -5.14 -1.96 2.27
C PRO A 177 -6.54 -1.62 2.79
N LEU A 178 -6.82 -1.75 4.08
CA LEU A 178 -8.08 -1.29 4.66
C LEU A 178 -8.22 0.23 4.55
N MET A 179 -7.16 0.98 4.86
CA MET A 179 -7.17 2.45 4.86
C MET A 179 -7.06 3.03 3.45
N PHE A 180 -6.12 2.52 2.66
CA PHE A 180 -5.73 3.09 1.36
C PHE A 180 -6.20 2.29 0.15
N GLY A 181 -6.78 1.10 0.37
CA GLY A 181 -7.17 0.15 -0.67
C GLY A 181 -6.00 -0.66 -1.22
N ARG A 182 -6.33 -1.68 -2.01
CA ARG A 182 -5.35 -2.47 -2.77
C ARG A 182 -5.36 -2.01 -4.21
N SER A 183 -4.19 -1.89 -4.83
CA SER A 183 -4.11 -1.75 -6.28
C SER A 183 -4.77 -2.96 -6.95
N ARG A 184 -5.63 -2.70 -7.93
CA ARG A 184 -6.33 -3.76 -8.67
C ARG A 184 -5.44 -4.44 -9.71
N THR A 185 -4.27 -3.87 -9.95
CA THR A 185 -3.33 -4.31 -10.98
C THR A 185 -2.17 -5.12 -10.40
N LYS A 186 -1.94 -5.04 -9.07
CA LYS A 186 -0.86 -5.77 -8.42
C LYS A 186 -1.18 -7.24 -8.22
N GLU A 187 -0.16 -8.07 -8.40
CA GLU A 187 -0.20 -9.49 -8.09
C GLU A 187 0.78 -9.80 -6.98
N SER A 188 0.38 -10.70 -6.09
CA SER A 188 1.20 -11.10 -4.94
C SER A 188 1.96 -12.37 -5.24
N PHE A 189 3.26 -12.38 -4.93
CA PHE A 189 4.16 -13.50 -5.11
C PHE A 189 4.84 -13.87 -3.80
N ILE A 190 5.12 -15.16 -3.66
CA ILE A 190 6.02 -15.72 -2.66
C ILE A 190 7.31 -16.04 -3.40
N ILE A 191 8.42 -15.51 -2.92
CA ILE A 191 9.77 -15.76 -3.44
C ILE A 191 10.52 -16.50 -2.34
N THR A 192 10.96 -17.71 -2.63
CA THR A 192 11.74 -18.55 -1.72
C THR A 192 13.16 -18.68 -2.25
N LEU A 193 14.13 -18.31 -1.45
CA LEU A 193 15.56 -18.42 -1.72
C LEU A 193 16.12 -19.56 -0.85
N THR A 194 16.50 -20.66 -1.48
CA THR A 194 17.13 -21.82 -0.80
C THR A 194 18.62 -21.65 -0.74
N HIS A 195 19.21 -21.80 0.45
CA HIS A 195 20.64 -21.66 0.71
C HIS A 195 21.44 -22.94 0.48
#